data_e11ca50fcbf9daa46b873b184b4ba309
#
_entry.id   e11ca50fcbf9daa46b873b184b4ba309
#
_cell.length_a   1.000
_cell.length_b   1.000
_cell.length_c   1.000
_cell.angle_alpha   90.00
_cell.angle_beta   90.00
_cell.angle_gamma   90.00
#
_symmetry.space_group_name_H-M   'P 1'
#
loop_
_entity.id
_entity.type
_entity.pdbx_description
1 polymer ?
#
loop_
_entity_poly.entity_id
_entity_poly.type
_entity_poly.pdbx_seq_one_letter_code
_entity_poly.pdbx_strand_id
1 'polypeptide(L)'
;MLVAEGFLEARMLSRKFITLYTLCKELLSKQDHYDWGLRAIKSVLVVAGALKRDDPERPEDQVLMRALRDFNLPKIVSDDNPVFLGLISDLFPALDVPRKRELEFEKAVKHSACDLKLQPEESFVLKVVQLDELLYVRHSVFISMFNPKYI
;
A
#
# COMPACT_ATOMS: atom_id res chain seq x y z
N MET A 1 -2.88 17.32 9.82
CA MET A 1 -2.68 15.87 9.93
C MET A 1 -1.23 15.49 9.60
N LEU A 2 -0.67 15.76 8.41
CA LEU A 2 0.76 15.48 8.13
C LEU A 2 1.72 16.15 9.13
N VAL A 3 1.46 17.41 9.50
CA VAL A 3 2.26 18.11 10.53
C VAL A 3 2.21 17.38 11.88
N ALA A 4 1.06 16.82 12.24
CA ALA A 4 0.93 16.05 13.49
C ALA A 4 1.73 14.73 13.47
N GLU A 5 2.04 14.21 12.28
CA GLU A 5 2.89 13.03 12.08
C GLU A 5 4.39 13.39 11.92
N GLY A 6 4.75 14.67 12.08
CA GLY A 6 6.14 15.12 12.06
C GLY A 6 6.69 15.50 10.68
N PHE A 7 5.83 15.72 9.68
CA PHE A 7 6.27 16.14 8.35
C PHE A 7 6.46 17.66 8.28
N LEU A 8 7.63 18.10 7.81
CA LEU A 8 7.99 19.50 7.65
C LEU A 8 7.40 20.10 6.36
N GLU A 9 7.50 19.34 5.24
CA GLU A 9 6.96 19.76 3.93
C GLU A 9 5.47 19.42 3.75
N ALA A 10 4.73 19.38 4.84
CA ALA A 10 3.35 18.91 4.90
C ALA A 10 2.40 19.57 3.90
N ARG A 11 2.62 20.88 3.56
CA ARG A 11 1.75 21.60 2.63
C ARG A 11 1.89 21.10 1.18
N MET A 12 3.11 20.87 0.72
CA MET A 12 3.39 20.34 -0.61
C MET A 12 2.93 18.87 -0.70
N LEU A 13 3.31 18.07 0.28
CA LEU A 13 2.99 16.65 0.34
C LEU A 13 1.48 16.38 0.44
N SER A 14 0.74 17.21 1.19
CA SER A 14 -0.72 17.07 1.25
C SER A 14 -1.40 17.35 -0.08
N ARG A 15 -0.90 18.30 -0.88
CA ARG A 15 -1.41 18.52 -2.24
C ARG A 15 -1.19 17.32 -3.12
N LYS A 16 0.03 16.75 -3.16
CA LYS A 16 0.32 15.52 -3.91
C LYS A 16 -0.58 14.36 -3.48
N PHE A 17 -0.77 14.18 -2.19
CA PHE A 17 -1.64 13.14 -1.64
C PHE A 17 -3.10 13.28 -2.12
N ILE A 18 -3.68 14.46 -1.95
CA ILE A 18 -5.08 14.73 -2.36
C ILE A 18 -5.22 14.59 -3.88
N THR A 19 -4.26 15.11 -4.66
CA THR A 19 -4.25 14.96 -6.12
C THR A 19 -4.25 13.48 -6.51
N LEU A 20 -3.39 12.65 -5.90
CA LEU A 20 -3.37 11.21 -6.18
C LEU A 20 -4.74 10.58 -5.93
N TYR A 21 -5.36 10.84 -4.78
CA TYR A 21 -6.66 10.25 -4.44
C TYR A 21 -7.80 10.73 -5.33
N THR A 22 -7.75 11.99 -5.77
CA THR A 22 -8.70 12.52 -6.75
C THR A 22 -8.55 11.82 -8.09
N LEU A 23 -7.31 11.68 -8.59
CA LEU A 23 -7.03 10.99 -9.84
C LEU A 23 -7.37 9.50 -9.77
N CYS A 24 -7.06 8.82 -8.66
CA CYS A 24 -7.46 7.43 -8.46
C CYS A 24 -8.98 7.25 -8.52
N LYS A 25 -9.74 8.16 -7.90
CA LYS A 25 -11.21 8.13 -7.93
C LYS A 25 -11.78 8.33 -9.35
N GLU A 26 -11.10 9.11 -10.19
CA GLU A 26 -11.54 9.44 -11.55
C GLU A 26 -11.10 8.40 -12.59
N LEU A 27 -9.87 7.91 -12.49
CA LEU A 27 -9.21 7.14 -13.53
C LEU A 27 -9.20 5.63 -13.30
N LEU A 28 -9.26 5.17 -12.05
CA LEU A 28 -9.33 3.74 -11.76
C LEU A 28 -10.75 3.21 -11.96
N SER A 29 -10.88 1.89 -12.11
CA SER A 29 -12.17 1.23 -12.21
C SER A 29 -13.02 1.50 -10.96
N LYS A 30 -14.34 1.45 -11.11
CA LYS A 30 -15.26 1.69 -9.98
C LYS A 30 -15.53 0.37 -9.27
N GLN A 31 -14.71 0.09 -8.25
CA GLN A 31 -14.85 -1.07 -7.41
C GLN A 31 -15.49 -0.67 -6.06
N ASP A 32 -16.44 -1.45 -5.57
CA ASP A 32 -17.14 -1.18 -4.31
C ASP A 32 -16.22 -1.11 -3.09
N HIS A 33 -15.08 -1.81 -3.14
CA HIS A 33 -14.10 -1.83 -2.06
C HIS A 33 -13.07 -0.69 -2.12
N TYR A 34 -13.07 0.13 -3.17
CA TYR A 34 -12.17 1.28 -3.26
C TYR A 34 -12.64 2.40 -2.33
N ASP A 35 -11.78 2.80 -1.41
CA ASP A 35 -12.02 3.89 -0.47
C ASP A 35 -10.94 4.96 -0.64
N TRP A 36 -11.33 6.09 -1.22
CA TRP A 36 -10.50 7.28 -1.42
C TRP A 36 -10.92 8.42 -0.48
N GLY A 37 -11.67 8.10 0.59
CA GLY A 37 -12.21 9.07 1.53
C GLY A 37 -11.27 9.36 2.72
N LEU A 38 -11.77 10.18 3.65
CA LEU A 38 -11.02 10.62 4.83
C LEU A 38 -10.53 9.46 5.72
N ARG A 39 -11.28 8.36 5.77
CA ARG A 39 -10.89 7.17 6.54
C ARG A 39 -9.61 6.54 5.98
N ALA A 40 -9.54 6.37 4.66
CA ALA A 40 -8.35 5.84 4.00
C ALA A 40 -7.16 6.81 4.14
N ILE A 41 -7.40 8.12 4.01
CA ILE A 41 -6.38 9.16 4.24
C ILE A 41 -5.78 9.03 5.64
N LYS A 42 -6.62 8.93 6.68
CA LYS A 42 -6.13 8.75 8.07
C LYS A 42 -5.26 7.51 8.23
N SER A 43 -5.67 6.38 7.65
CA SER A 43 -4.91 5.13 7.75
C SER A 43 -3.53 5.25 7.08
N VAL A 44 -3.44 5.84 5.88
CA VAL A 44 -2.15 6.09 5.21
C VAL A 44 -1.26 7.02 6.03
N LEU A 45 -1.83 8.06 6.65
CA LEU A 45 -1.06 8.99 7.47
C LEU A 45 -0.45 8.32 8.71
N VAL A 46 -1.17 7.38 9.33
CA VAL A 46 -0.62 6.57 10.44
C VAL A 46 0.58 5.74 9.96
N VAL A 47 0.46 5.09 8.81
CA VAL A 47 1.57 4.33 8.19
C VAL A 47 2.73 5.25 7.86
N ALA A 48 2.48 6.41 7.24
CA ALA A 48 3.51 7.38 6.89
C ALA A 48 4.23 7.92 8.14
N GLY A 49 3.49 8.19 9.23
CA GLY A 49 4.06 8.61 10.50
C GLY A 49 4.93 7.53 11.15
N ALA A 50 4.52 6.26 11.10
CA ALA A 50 5.33 5.14 11.57
C ALA A 50 6.63 5.03 10.76
N LEU A 51 6.56 5.04 9.43
CA LEU A 51 7.74 4.99 8.56
C LEU A 51 8.69 6.18 8.77
N LYS A 52 8.16 7.37 9.06
CA LYS A 52 8.98 8.56 9.36
C LYS A 52 9.71 8.43 10.69
N ARG A 53 9.10 7.82 11.70
CA ARG A 53 9.71 7.56 13.01
C ARG A 53 10.79 6.47 12.93
N ASP A 54 10.58 5.45 12.09
CA ASP A 54 11.54 4.36 11.88
C ASP A 54 12.81 4.83 11.17
N ASP A 55 12.68 5.82 10.26
CA ASP A 55 13.79 6.35 9.47
C ASP A 55 13.65 7.88 9.32
N PRO A 56 14.03 8.66 10.35
CA PRO A 56 13.85 10.12 10.38
C PRO A 56 14.64 10.86 9.30
N GLU A 57 15.77 10.31 8.87
CA GLU A 57 16.67 10.93 7.89
C GLU A 57 16.21 10.76 6.43
N ARG A 58 15.25 9.86 6.21
CA ARG A 58 14.75 9.62 4.85
C ARG A 58 13.94 10.83 4.35
N PRO A 59 14.11 11.23 3.08
CA PRO A 59 13.32 12.29 2.46
C PRO A 59 11.81 12.06 2.62
N GLU A 60 11.08 13.09 3.00
CA GLU A 60 9.65 12.99 3.35
C GLU A 60 8.76 12.56 2.19
N ASP A 61 9.11 12.98 0.97
CA ASP A 61 8.44 12.57 -0.26
C ASP A 61 8.57 11.06 -0.51
N GLN A 62 9.74 10.47 -0.24
CA GLN A 62 9.95 9.01 -0.32
C GLN A 62 9.13 8.26 0.73
N VAL A 63 9.09 8.78 1.96
CA VAL A 63 8.29 8.20 3.05
C VAL A 63 6.81 8.20 2.69
N LEU A 64 6.30 9.34 2.24
CA LEU A 64 4.89 9.46 1.87
C LEU A 64 4.54 8.63 0.64
N MET A 65 5.37 8.65 -0.41
CA MET A 65 5.18 7.84 -1.62
C MET A 65 5.10 6.35 -1.27
N ARG A 66 6.03 5.89 -0.43
CA ARG A 66 6.06 4.51 0.03
C ARG A 66 4.79 4.13 0.80
N ALA A 67 4.37 4.98 1.76
CA ALA A 67 3.14 4.75 2.52
C ALA A 67 1.91 4.67 1.59
N LEU A 68 1.81 5.56 0.61
CA LEU A 68 0.72 5.58 -0.37
C LEU A 68 0.70 4.32 -1.23
N ARG A 69 1.86 3.89 -1.73
CA ARG A 69 2.00 2.70 -2.56
C ARG A 69 1.67 1.43 -1.76
N ASP A 70 2.39 1.22 -0.66
CA ASP A 70 2.34 -0.05 0.07
C ASP A 70 0.98 -0.25 0.76
N PHE A 71 0.31 0.82 1.18
CA PHE A 71 -1.04 0.74 1.76
C PHE A 71 -2.15 0.50 0.73
N ASN A 72 -2.03 1.06 -0.48
CA ASN A 72 -3.12 0.98 -1.47
C ASN A 72 -2.96 -0.18 -2.45
N LEU A 73 -1.74 -0.51 -2.87
CA LEU A 73 -1.47 -1.55 -3.86
C LEU A 73 -2.14 -2.91 -3.54
N PRO A 74 -2.19 -3.39 -2.29
CA PRO A 74 -2.85 -4.65 -1.96
C PRO A 74 -4.36 -4.69 -2.26
N LYS A 75 -5.01 -3.53 -2.32
CA LYS A 75 -6.46 -3.38 -2.53
C LYS A 75 -6.82 -3.18 -4.00
N ILE A 76 -5.85 -2.77 -4.80
CA ILE A 76 -6.09 -2.43 -6.21
C ILE A 76 -6.16 -3.72 -7.02
N VAL A 77 -7.14 -3.80 -7.90
CA VAL A 77 -7.29 -4.93 -8.83
C VAL A 77 -6.15 -4.93 -9.85
N SER A 78 -5.83 -6.09 -10.38
CA SER A 78 -4.67 -6.28 -11.26
C SER A 78 -4.66 -5.35 -12.47
N ASP A 79 -5.81 -5.10 -13.07
CA ASP A 79 -5.97 -4.27 -14.27
C ASP A 79 -5.70 -2.78 -13.99
N ASP A 80 -5.98 -2.32 -12.77
CA ASP A 80 -5.76 -0.93 -12.35
C ASP A 80 -4.32 -0.67 -11.83
N ASN A 81 -3.56 -1.74 -11.53
CA ASN A 81 -2.20 -1.60 -11.00
C ASN A 81 -1.27 -0.74 -11.87
N PRO A 82 -1.21 -0.92 -13.20
CA PRO A 82 -0.35 -0.10 -14.04
C PRO A 82 -0.72 1.39 -13.99
N VAL A 83 -2.03 1.69 -13.98
CA VAL A 83 -2.52 3.07 -13.91
C VAL A 83 -2.15 3.70 -12.57
N PHE A 84 -2.38 2.99 -11.46
CA PHE A 84 -2.04 3.47 -10.12
C PHE A 84 -0.55 3.73 -9.95
N LEU A 85 0.31 2.81 -10.41
CA LEU A 85 1.76 2.97 -10.34
C LEU A 85 2.24 4.12 -11.24
N GLY A 86 1.62 4.31 -12.40
CA GLY A 86 1.86 5.46 -13.28
C GLY A 86 1.56 6.78 -12.57
N LEU A 87 0.39 6.90 -11.92
CA LEU A 87 0.01 8.09 -11.16
C LEU A 87 0.99 8.40 -10.02
N ILE A 88 1.47 7.36 -9.32
CA ILE A 88 2.51 7.53 -8.28
C ILE A 88 3.80 8.05 -8.90
N SER A 89 4.25 7.47 -10.01
CA SER A 89 5.48 7.88 -10.70
C SER A 89 5.42 9.33 -11.19
N ASP A 90 4.26 9.77 -11.68
CA ASP A 90 4.06 11.15 -12.16
C ASP A 90 4.10 12.17 -11.01
N LEU A 91 3.53 11.84 -9.87
CA LEU A 91 3.49 12.73 -8.71
C LEU A 91 4.79 12.72 -7.88
N PHE A 92 5.53 11.63 -7.96
CA PHE A 92 6.78 11.42 -7.24
C PHE A 92 7.90 10.99 -8.22
N PRO A 93 8.30 11.86 -9.16
CA PRO A 93 9.27 11.52 -10.18
C PRO A 93 10.64 11.18 -9.59
N ALA A 94 11.32 10.23 -10.21
CA ALA A 94 12.67 9.75 -9.83
C ALA A 94 12.76 9.10 -8.44
N LEU A 95 11.62 8.75 -7.81
CA LEU A 95 11.59 8.04 -6.54
C LEU A 95 11.32 6.54 -6.78
N ASP A 96 12.36 5.78 -7.05
CA ASP A 96 12.29 4.32 -7.03
C ASP A 96 12.72 3.83 -5.64
N VAL A 97 11.77 3.75 -4.73
CA VAL A 97 12.00 3.21 -3.39
C VAL A 97 11.52 1.77 -3.36
N PRO A 98 12.42 0.79 -3.27
CA PRO A 98 12.02 -0.62 -3.20
C PRO A 98 11.18 -0.85 -1.94
N ARG A 99 10.25 -1.83 -2.04
CA ARG A 99 9.49 -2.28 -0.88
C ARG A 99 10.46 -2.85 0.17
N LYS A 100 10.25 -2.51 1.43
CA LYS A 100 10.97 -3.17 2.54
C LYS A 100 10.48 -4.61 2.61
N ARG A 101 11.38 -5.56 2.40
CA ARG A 101 11.07 -6.99 2.50
C ARG A 101 11.46 -7.51 3.87
N GLU A 102 10.55 -8.21 4.52
CA GLU A 102 10.82 -8.95 5.75
C GLU A 102 11.21 -10.38 5.41
N LEU A 103 12.48 -10.56 5.05
CA LEU A 103 12.99 -11.83 4.53
C LEU A 103 12.76 -13.02 5.48
N GLU A 104 12.82 -12.79 6.78
CA GLU A 104 12.58 -13.86 7.77
C GLU A 104 11.11 -14.29 7.78
N PHE A 105 10.18 -13.33 7.71
CA PHE A 105 8.75 -13.64 7.62
C PHE A 105 8.41 -14.33 6.29
N GLU A 106 8.96 -13.85 5.17
CA GLU A 106 8.77 -14.49 3.87
C GLU A 106 9.29 -15.94 3.85
N LYS A 107 10.43 -16.22 4.49
CA LYS A 107 10.97 -17.60 4.64
C LYS A 107 10.03 -18.46 5.48
N ALA A 108 9.52 -17.94 6.60
CA ALA A 108 8.59 -18.66 7.46
C ALA A 108 7.29 -19.01 6.69
N VAL A 109 6.74 -18.08 5.92
CA VAL A 109 5.56 -18.30 5.07
C VAL A 109 5.83 -19.40 4.03
N LYS A 110 6.99 -19.36 3.34
CA LYS A 110 7.38 -20.38 2.36
C LYS A 110 7.50 -21.75 3.01
N HIS A 111 8.13 -21.84 4.17
CA HIS A 111 8.29 -23.10 4.90
C HIS A 111 6.93 -23.67 5.29
N SER A 112 6.06 -22.86 5.90
CA SER A 112 4.71 -23.29 6.27
C SER A 112 3.87 -23.73 5.07
N ALA A 113 3.99 -23.06 3.92
CA ALA A 113 3.32 -23.48 2.70
C ALA A 113 3.79 -24.88 2.24
N CYS A 114 5.10 -25.15 2.29
CA CYS A 114 5.65 -26.46 1.96
C CYS A 114 5.17 -27.54 2.94
N ASP A 115 5.10 -27.26 4.25
CA ASP A 115 4.60 -28.18 5.27
C ASP A 115 3.15 -28.57 5.02
N LEU A 116 2.35 -27.61 4.53
CA LEU A 116 0.96 -27.82 4.13
C LEU A 116 0.82 -28.46 2.74
N LYS A 117 1.92 -28.85 2.10
CA LYS A 117 1.97 -29.41 0.73
C LYS A 117 1.39 -28.46 -0.33
N LEU A 118 1.51 -27.15 -0.10
CA LEU A 118 1.15 -26.10 -1.04
C LEU A 118 2.41 -25.61 -1.77
N GLN A 119 2.22 -25.09 -2.97
CA GLN A 119 3.31 -24.47 -3.73
C GLN A 119 3.54 -23.05 -3.24
N PRO A 120 4.74 -22.68 -2.76
CA PRO A 120 5.05 -21.33 -2.25
C PRO A 120 5.36 -20.37 -3.40
N GLU A 121 4.35 -20.06 -4.20
CA GLU A 121 4.47 -19.09 -5.29
C GLU A 121 4.73 -17.68 -4.74
N GLU A 122 5.60 -16.91 -5.41
CA GLU A 122 5.98 -15.55 -4.96
C GLU A 122 4.79 -14.60 -4.86
N SER A 123 3.82 -14.72 -5.75
CA SER A 123 2.58 -13.92 -5.71
C SER A 123 1.75 -14.23 -4.47
N PHE A 124 1.65 -15.51 -4.09
CA PHE A 124 0.95 -15.94 -2.87
C PHE A 124 1.68 -15.45 -1.61
N VAL A 125 3.00 -15.65 -1.54
CA VAL A 125 3.82 -15.18 -0.41
C VAL A 125 3.67 -13.66 -0.25
N LEU A 126 3.71 -12.92 -1.35
CA LEU A 126 3.49 -11.47 -1.35
C LEU A 126 2.11 -11.09 -0.77
N LYS A 127 1.04 -11.81 -1.13
CA LYS A 127 -0.30 -11.54 -0.60
C LYS A 127 -0.41 -11.83 0.89
N VAL A 128 0.27 -12.85 1.41
CA VAL A 128 0.33 -13.13 2.84
C VAL A 128 1.04 -12.01 3.60
N VAL A 129 2.17 -11.52 3.08
CA VAL A 129 2.89 -10.38 3.67
C VAL A 129 2.03 -9.12 3.65
N GLN A 130 1.36 -8.84 2.52
CA GLN A 130 0.43 -7.71 2.40
C GLN A 130 -0.74 -7.79 3.37
N LEU A 131 -1.26 -8.98 3.63
CA LEU A 131 -2.33 -9.21 4.61
C LEU A 131 -1.84 -8.87 6.01
N ASP A 132 -0.66 -9.33 6.40
CA ASP A 132 -0.05 -9.05 7.70
C ASP A 132 0.13 -7.54 7.90
N GLU A 133 0.73 -6.84 6.93
CA GLU A 133 0.88 -5.38 6.95
C GLU A 133 -0.46 -4.63 7.11
N LEU A 134 -1.52 -5.11 6.47
CA LEU A 134 -2.85 -4.50 6.61
C LEU A 134 -3.44 -4.71 8.01
N LEU A 135 -3.22 -5.86 8.63
CA LEU A 135 -3.71 -6.16 9.97
C LEU A 135 -3.07 -5.27 11.05
N TYR A 136 -1.85 -4.79 10.85
CA TYR A 136 -1.24 -3.79 11.75
C TYR A 136 -1.96 -2.44 11.76
N VAL A 137 -2.63 -2.10 10.65
CA VAL A 137 -3.26 -0.78 10.49
C VAL A 137 -4.78 -0.85 10.63
N ARG A 138 -5.37 -2.01 10.39
CA ARG A 138 -6.83 -2.22 10.38
C ARG A 138 -7.24 -3.28 11.39
N HIS A 139 -8.35 -3.04 12.06
CA HIS A 139 -8.93 -4.00 13.03
C HIS A 139 -9.53 -5.25 12.36
N SER A 140 -9.87 -5.17 11.08
CA SER A 140 -10.41 -6.29 10.31
C SER A 140 -10.11 -6.15 8.83
N VAL A 141 -9.91 -7.29 8.16
CA VAL A 141 -9.66 -7.39 6.72
C VAL A 141 -10.57 -8.46 6.15
N PHE A 142 -11.24 -8.16 5.03
CA PHE A 142 -12.01 -9.14 4.27
C PHE A 142 -11.16 -9.68 3.12
N ILE A 143 -11.04 -11.00 3.05
CA ILE A 143 -10.38 -11.69 1.94
C ILE A 143 -11.49 -12.14 1.00
N SER A 144 -11.57 -11.52 -0.19
CA SER A 144 -12.51 -11.91 -1.24
C SER A 144 -11.81 -12.78 -2.26
N MET A 145 -12.37 -13.95 -2.52
CA MET A 145 -11.91 -14.84 -3.59
C MET A 145 -12.86 -14.74 -4.78
N PHE A 146 -12.30 -14.45 -5.93
CA PHE A 146 -13.04 -14.49 -7.19
C PHE A 146 -13.16 -15.95 -7.63
N ASN A 147 -14.38 -16.48 -7.70
CA ASN A 147 -14.63 -17.83 -8.19
C ASN A 147 -15.13 -17.76 -9.65
N PRO A 148 -14.30 -18.13 -10.64
CA PRO A 148 -14.65 -18.01 -12.05
C PRO A 148 -15.75 -18.98 -12.51
N LYS A 149 -16.26 -19.85 -11.62
CA LYS A 149 -17.34 -20.78 -11.94
C LYS A 149 -18.74 -20.19 -11.94
N TYR A 150 -18.90 -18.92 -11.56
CA TYR A 150 -20.20 -18.23 -11.45
C TYR A 150 -20.33 -17.00 -12.36
N ILE A 151 -19.58 -16.97 -13.46
CA ILE A 151 -19.76 -16.02 -14.59
C ILE A 151 -20.34 -16.76 -15.77
#